data_ab7b13bdf0c55de4689993791bc94c57
#
_entry.id   ab7b13bdf0c55de4689993791bc94c57
#
_cell.length_a   1.000
_cell.length_b   1.000
_cell.length_c   1.000
_cell.angle_alpha   90.00
_cell.angle_beta   90.00
_cell.angle_gamma   90.00
#
_symmetry.space_group_name_H-M   'P 1'
#
loop_
_entity.id
_entity.type
_entity.pdbx_description
1 polymer ?
#
loop_
_entity_poly.entity_id
_entity_poly.type
_entity_poly.pdbx_seq_one_letter_code
_entity_poly.pdbx_strand_id
1 'polypeptide(L)'
;YVSENRKEEGLALALGIGDNICLPSLRALGRAGLVSPAARSRHTLRWIADLGIRCEGPDQPVGRLSGGNQQKVALARLLEADSDILLLDEPTRGIDIAAKARLYEAVDRLVTDPARPRAVVMVSSHLPELLGTCDRIAVMGRRGLGPARPVAETTPETLMAEATAHS
;
A
#
# COMPACT_ATOMS: atom_id res chain seq x y z
N TYR A 1 7.42 1.65 2.70
CA TYR A 1 7.11 2.70 1.73
C TYR A 1 6.65 2.13 0.40
N VAL A 2 5.55 2.62 -0.13
CA VAL A 2 5.11 2.41 -1.52
C VAL A 2 5.22 3.74 -2.24
N SER A 3 6.01 3.77 -3.32
CA SER A 3 6.21 4.91 -4.18
C SER A 3 5.16 4.97 -5.30
N GLU A 4 4.81 6.18 -5.74
CA GLU A 4 4.05 6.41 -6.97
C GLU A 4 4.72 5.76 -8.19
N ASN A 5 6.06 5.80 -8.25
CA ASN A 5 6.85 5.23 -9.36
C ASN A 5 7.23 3.76 -9.14
N ARG A 6 6.21 2.89 -9.08
CA ARG A 6 6.38 1.44 -8.84
C ARG A 6 7.28 0.71 -9.84
N LYS A 7 7.41 1.23 -11.08
CA LYS A 7 8.16 0.55 -12.15
C LYS A 7 9.67 0.68 -11.97
N GLU A 8 10.13 1.79 -11.43
CA GLU A 8 11.56 2.06 -11.28
C GLU A 8 12.04 1.82 -9.85
N GLU A 9 11.17 2.03 -8.86
CA GLU A 9 11.55 1.99 -7.44
C GLU A 9 10.88 0.88 -6.64
N GLY A 10 9.72 0.41 -7.08
CA GLY A 10 8.85 -0.43 -6.26
C GLY A 10 8.90 -1.93 -6.57
N LEU A 11 9.24 -2.37 -7.79
CA LEU A 11 9.09 -3.76 -8.22
C LEU A 11 10.26 -4.25 -9.07
N ALA A 12 10.68 -5.48 -8.83
CA ALA A 12 11.59 -6.21 -9.72
C ALA A 12 10.78 -6.88 -10.85
N LEU A 13 10.58 -6.16 -11.95
CA LEU A 13 9.65 -6.55 -13.02
C LEU A 13 9.98 -7.89 -13.68
N ALA A 14 11.26 -8.28 -13.72
CA ALA A 14 11.71 -9.56 -14.28
C ALA A 14 11.46 -10.74 -13.34
N LEU A 15 11.25 -10.51 -12.04
CA LEU A 15 11.01 -11.54 -11.05
C LEU A 15 9.53 -11.89 -10.93
N GLY A 16 9.25 -13.07 -10.39
CA GLY A 16 7.91 -13.55 -10.12
C GLY A 16 7.17 -12.71 -9.07
N ILE A 17 5.84 -12.82 -9.07
CA ILE A 17 4.98 -12.18 -8.06
C ILE A 17 5.41 -12.59 -6.66
N GLY A 18 5.65 -13.89 -6.43
CA GLY A 18 6.06 -14.43 -5.14
C GLY A 18 7.38 -13.88 -4.66
N ASP A 19 8.35 -13.71 -5.54
CA ASP A 19 9.65 -13.13 -5.21
C ASP A 19 9.52 -11.67 -4.81
N ASN A 20 8.69 -10.90 -5.54
CA ASN A 20 8.42 -9.52 -5.20
C ASN A 20 7.72 -9.36 -3.85
N ILE A 21 6.65 -10.12 -3.61
CA ILE A 21 5.87 -10.03 -2.37
C ILE A 21 6.71 -10.44 -1.15
N CYS A 22 7.40 -11.57 -1.24
CA CYS A 22 8.11 -12.14 -0.09
C CYS A 22 9.52 -11.55 0.14
N LEU A 23 10.00 -10.67 -0.73
CA LEU A 23 11.33 -10.06 -0.61
C LEU A 23 11.62 -9.49 0.80
N PRO A 24 10.73 -8.72 1.43
CA PRO A 24 10.98 -8.17 2.76
C PRO A 24 10.95 -9.23 3.88
N SER A 25 10.22 -10.33 3.70
CA SER A 25 10.04 -11.39 4.69
C SER A 25 10.96 -12.61 4.48
N LEU A 26 11.90 -12.57 3.52
CA LEU A 26 12.76 -13.71 3.18
C LEU A 26 13.49 -14.30 4.39
N ARG A 27 13.93 -13.46 5.33
CA ARG A 27 14.60 -13.92 6.56
C ARG A 27 13.65 -14.71 7.47
N ALA A 28 12.39 -14.28 7.57
CA ALA A 28 11.36 -14.95 8.38
C ALA A 28 10.87 -16.25 7.71
N LEU A 29 10.81 -16.27 6.38
CA LEU A 29 10.41 -17.44 5.60
C LEU A 29 11.52 -18.47 5.41
N GLY A 30 12.77 -18.08 5.74
CA GLY A 30 13.96 -18.88 5.56
C GLY A 30 14.47 -19.52 6.86
N ARG A 31 15.17 -20.66 6.73
CA ARG A 31 15.95 -21.29 7.79
C ARG A 31 17.32 -21.64 7.23
N ALA A 32 18.38 -21.32 8.00
CA ALA A 32 19.77 -21.57 7.59
C ALA A 32 20.12 -21.01 6.19
N GLY A 33 19.57 -19.85 5.83
CA GLY A 33 19.82 -19.21 4.53
C GLY A 33 19.01 -19.74 3.36
N LEU A 34 18.14 -20.74 3.58
CA LEU A 34 17.27 -21.32 2.57
C LEU A 34 15.81 -20.91 2.80
N VAL A 35 15.18 -20.32 1.79
CA VAL A 35 13.76 -19.96 1.83
C VAL A 35 12.92 -21.18 1.45
N SER A 36 11.90 -21.49 2.27
CA SER A 36 10.97 -22.57 1.96
C SER A 36 10.07 -22.21 0.77
N PRO A 37 10.13 -22.93 -0.37
CA PRO A 37 9.24 -22.67 -1.51
C PRO A 37 7.75 -22.78 -1.14
N ALA A 38 7.41 -23.73 -0.25
CA ALA A 38 6.04 -23.92 0.22
C ALA A 38 5.55 -22.75 1.10
N ALA A 39 6.41 -22.19 1.95
CA ALA A 39 6.08 -21.01 2.74
C ALA A 39 5.91 -19.78 1.84
N ARG A 40 6.85 -19.53 0.91
CA ARG A 40 6.75 -18.46 -0.10
C ARG A 40 5.43 -18.57 -0.86
N SER A 41 5.09 -19.74 -1.36
CA SER A 41 3.87 -19.95 -2.13
C SER A 41 2.61 -19.65 -1.30
N ARG A 42 2.54 -20.11 -0.04
CA ARG A 42 1.40 -19.83 0.83
C ARG A 42 1.20 -18.32 1.07
N HIS A 43 2.26 -17.59 1.40
CA HIS A 43 2.19 -16.14 1.62
C HIS A 43 1.76 -15.41 0.35
N THR A 44 2.34 -15.79 -0.79
CA THR A 44 1.98 -15.21 -2.09
C THR A 44 0.53 -15.46 -2.46
N LEU A 45 0.04 -16.70 -2.34
CA LEU A 45 -1.34 -17.07 -2.68
C LEU A 45 -2.36 -16.35 -1.77
N ARG A 46 -2.02 -16.16 -0.49
CA ARG A 46 -2.83 -15.36 0.42
C ARG A 46 -3.00 -13.93 -0.10
N TRP A 47 -1.90 -13.25 -0.44
CA TRP A 47 -1.97 -11.87 -0.94
C TRP A 47 -2.63 -11.76 -2.31
N ILE A 48 -2.45 -12.76 -3.19
CA ILE A 48 -3.16 -12.83 -4.48
C ILE A 48 -4.67 -12.83 -4.23
N ALA A 49 -5.15 -13.64 -3.28
CA ALA A 49 -6.56 -13.71 -2.92
C ALA A 49 -7.06 -12.45 -2.23
N ASP A 50 -6.34 -11.97 -1.19
CA ASP A 50 -6.75 -10.82 -0.36
C ASP A 50 -6.89 -9.54 -1.18
N LEU A 51 -5.95 -9.26 -2.10
CA LEU A 51 -5.97 -8.07 -2.95
C LEU A 51 -6.60 -8.31 -4.34
N GLY A 52 -7.02 -9.53 -4.64
CA GLY A 52 -7.59 -9.88 -5.93
C GLY A 52 -6.64 -9.59 -7.09
N ILE A 53 -5.38 -10.05 -6.99
CA ILE A 53 -4.38 -9.92 -8.05
C ILE A 53 -4.74 -10.88 -9.17
N ARG A 54 -4.99 -10.35 -10.37
CA ARG A 54 -5.27 -11.18 -11.56
C ARG A 54 -3.96 -11.61 -12.20
N CYS A 55 -3.63 -12.88 -12.08
CA CYS A 55 -2.40 -13.49 -12.57
C CYS A 55 -2.59 -14.98 -12.90
N GLU A 56 -1.62 -15.55 -13.59
CA GLU A 56 -1.56 -17.00 -13.92
C GLU A 56 -1.06 -17.83 -12.71
N GLY A 57 -0.31 -17.20 -11.80
CA GLY A 57 0.23 -17.84 -10.60
C GLY A 57 1.38 -17.08 -9.96
N PRO A 58 1.91 -17.58 -8.82
CA PRO A 58 2.96 -16.93 -8.03
C PRO A 58 4.27 -16.66 -8.78
N ASP A 59 4.58 -17.48 -9.76
CA ASP A 59 5.84 -17.43 -10.50
C ASP A 59 5.76 -16.57 -11.78
N GLN A 60 4.57 -16.03 -12.10
CA GLN A 60 4.40 -15.13 -13.24
C GLN A 60 5.26 -13.86 -13.04
N PRO A 61 6.09 -13.47 -14.02
CA PRO A 61 6.85 -12.23 -13.96
C PRO A 61 5.94 -11.01 -13.80
N VAL A 62 6.26 -10.14 -12.83
CA VAL A 62 5.45 -8.95 -12.53
C VAL A 62 5.32 -8.01 -13.71
N GLY A 63 6.35 -7.93 -14.56
CA GLY A 63 6.34 -7.12 -15.78
C GLY A 63 5.25 -7.49 -16.79
N ARG A 64 4.68 -8.71 -16.72
CA ARG A 64 3.57 -9.16 -17.57
C ARG A 64 2.18 -8.78 -17.04
N LEU A 65 2.11 -8.25 -15.84
CA LEU A 65 0.85 -7.80 -15.25
C LEU A 65 0.42 -6.43 -15.79
N SER A 66 -0.91 -6.19 -15.77
CA SER A 66 -1.42 -4.83 -15.95
C SER A 66 -0.93 -3.90 -14.85
N GLY A 67 -0.88 -2.58 -15.11
CA GLY A 67 -0.42 -1.60 -14.14
C GLY A 67 -1.17 -1.68 -12.80
N GLY A 68 -2.50 -1.88 -12.82
CA GLY A 68 -3.29 -2.06 -11.60
C GLY A 68 -2.91 -3.32 -10.80
N ASN A 69 -2.59 -4.44 -11.47
CA ASN A 69 -2.12 -5.65 -10.77
C ASN A 69 -0.68 -5.51 -10.27
N GLN A 70 0.18 -4.77 -10.98
CA GLN A 70 1.51 -4.40 -10.47
C GLN A 70 1.40 -3.59 -9.18
N GLN A 71 0.48 -2.61 -9.12
CA GLN A 71 0.22 -1.83 -7.91
C GLN A 71 -0.22 -2.71 -6.73
N LYS A 72 -1.10 -3.68 -6.98
CA LYS A 72 -1.52 -4.66 -5.97
C LYS A 72 -0.35 -5.51 -5.46
N VAL A 73 0.60 -5.89 -6.33
CA VAL A 73 1.83 -6.61 -5.92
C VAL A 73 2.72 -5.72 -5.05
N ALA A 74 2.90 -4.44 -5.40
CA ALA A 74 3.66 -3.50 -4.58
C ALA A 74 3.05 -3.31 -3.18
N LEU A 75 1.73 -3.21 -3.11
CA LEU A 75 0.99 -3.15 -1.85
C LEU A 75 1.12 -4.45 -1.05
N ALA A 76 0.96 -5.61 -1.69
CA ALA A 76 1.16 -6.92 -1.06
C ALA A 76 2.56 -7.02 -0.43
N ARG A 77 3.60 -6.60 -1.16
CA ARG A 77 4.98 -6.55 -0.67
C ARG A 77 5.13 -5.66 0.56
N LEU A 78 4.49 -4.48 0.57
CA LEU A 78 4.52 -3.59 1.73
C LEU A 78 3.84 -4.21 2.94
N LEU A 79 2.67 -4.82 2.76
CA LEU A 79 1.90 -5.45 3.83
C LEU A 79 2.60 -6.71 4.35
N GLU A 80 3.28 -7.47 3.48
CA GLU A 80 4.11 -8.63 3.84
C GLU A 80 5.35 -8.23 4.67
N ALA A 81 5.84 -6.99 4.53
CA ALA A 81 6.97 -6.48 5.32
C ALA A 81 6.69 -6.40 6.83
N ASP A 82 5.42 -6.47 7.20
CA ASP A 82 4.95 -6.50 8.59
C ASP A 82 5.52 -5.37 9.46
N SER A 83 5.61 -4.16 8.92
CA SER A 83 6.17 -2.97 9.56
C SER A 83 5.17 -2.32 10.52
N ASP A 84 5.67 -1.62 11.55
CA ASP A 84 4.85 -0.89 12.52
C ASP A 84 4.33 0.44 11.95
N ILE A 85 5.04 1.01 10.96
CA ILE A 85 4.65 2.24 10.28
C ILE A 85 4.60 1.98 8.77
N LEU A 86 3.48 2.30 8.15
CA LEU A 86 3.27 2.19 6.70
C LEU A 86 3.26 3.60 6.08
N LEU A 87 4.05 3.80 5.04
CA LEU A 87 4.06 5.01 4.24
C LEU A 87 3.49 4.69 2.85
N LEU A 88 2.35 5.28 2.52
CA LEU A 88 1.60 5.05 1.29
C LEU A 88 1.54 6.34 0.47
N ASP A 89 2.16 6.34 -0.69
CA ASP A 89 2.17 7.46 -1.62
C ASP A 89 1.34 7.09 -2.87
N GLU A 90 0.21 7.77 -3.06
CA GLU A 90 -0.78 7.50 -4.11
C GLU A 90 -1.11 5.99 -4.26
N PRO A 91 -1.43 5.28 -3.16
CA PRO A 91 -1.48 3.80 -3.15
C PRO A 91 -2.55 3.23 -4.08
N THR A 92 -3.58 4.01 -4.38
CA THR A 92 -4.73 3.55 -5.16
C THR A 92 -4.71 4.01 -6.62
N ARG A 93 -3.65 4.68 -7.04
CA ARG A 93 -3.53 5.17 -8.41
C ARG A 93 -3.50 4.02 -9.42
N GLY A 94 -4.45 4.04 -10.34
CA GLY A 94 -4.55 3.05 -11.42
C GLY A 94 -5.06 1.67 -11.01
N ILE A 95 -5.69 1.54 -9.84
CA ILE A 95 -6.41 0.33 -9.44
C ILE A 95 -7.93 0.53 -9.49
N ASP A 96 -8.65 -0.57 -9.65
CA ASP A 96 -10.11 -0.56 -9.72
C ASP A 96 -10.76 -0.35 -8.34
N ILE A 97 -12.04 0.08 -8.33
CA ILE A 97 -12.79 0.41 -7.11
C ILE A 97 -12.85 -0.76 -6.13
N ALA A 98 -13.05 -1.98 -6.63
CA ALA A 98 -13.14 -3.17 -5.77
C ALA A 98 -11.79 -3.48 -5.11
N ALA A 99 -10.68 -3.22 -5.82
CA ALA A 99 -9.34 -3.37 -5.26
C ALA A 99 -8.99 -2.27 -4.25
N LYS A 100 -9.49 -1.03 -4.44
CA LYS A 100 -9.37 0.02 -3.44
C LYS A 100 -10.03 -0.38 -2.12
N ALA A 101 -11.28 -0.86 -2.17
CA ALA A 101 -12.00 -1.30 -0.99
C ALA A 101 -11.22 -2.39 -0.22
N ARG A 102 -10.72 -3.41 -0.93
CA ARG A 102 -9.91 -4.49 -0.32
C ARG A 102 -8.62 -3.99 0.31
N LEU A 103 -7.97 -3.00 -0.32
CA LEU A 103 -6.78 -2.38 0.26
C LEU A 103 -7.11 -1.70 1.59
N TYR A 104 -8.17 -0.87 1.63
CA TYR A 104 -8.55 -0.16 2.85
C TYR A 104 -8.96 -1.13 3.95
N GLU A 105 -9.71 -2.19 3.63
CA GLU A 105 -10.03 -3.25 4.58
C GLU A 105 -8.77 -3.95 5.11
N ALA A 106 -7.75 -4.18 4.27
CA ALA A 106 -6.49 -4.78 4.70
C ALA A 106 -5.69 -3.83 5.60
N VAL A 107 -5.65 -2.54 5.27
CA VAL A 107 -5.00 -1.50 6.08
C VAL A 107 -5.72 -1.33 7.42
N ASP A 108 -7.05 -1.23 7.41
CA ASP A 108 -7.86 -1.08 8.61
C ASP A 108 -7.66 -2.24 9.59
N ARG A 109 -7.68 -3.48 9.10
CA ARG A 109 -7.37 -4.66 9.92
C ARG A 109 -5.99 -4.61 10.56
N LEU A 110 -5.01 -3.98 9.89
CA LEU A 110 -3.66 -3.86 10.43
C LEU A 110 -3.56 -2.80 11.52
N VAL A 111 -4.23 -1.64 11.36
CA VAL A 111 -4.14 -0.54 12.34
C VAL A 111 -5.06 -0.76 13.53
N THR A 112 -6.15 -1.52 13.37
CA THR A 112 -7.10 -1.84 14.43
C THR A 112 -6.72 -3.10 15.23
N ASP A 113 -5.64 -3.79 14.88
CA ASP A 113 -5.16 -4.96 15.63
C ASP A 113 -4.67 -4.55 17.03
N PRO A 114 -5.39 -4.90 18.11
CA PRO A 114 -5.01 -4.49 19.45
C PRO A 114 -3.72 -5.18 19.96
N ALA A 115 -3.36 -6.31 19.35
CA ALA A 115 -2.14 -7.04 19.73
C ALA A 115 -0.88 -6.36 19.20
N ARG A 116 -1.01 -5.56 18.13
CA ARG A 116 0.13 -4.86 17.52
C ARG A 116 -0.31 -3.52 16.92
N PRO A 117 -0.28 -2.43 17.70
CA PRO A 117 -0.62 -1.10 17.21
C PRO A 117 0.29 -0.69 16.04
N ARG A 118 -0.30 -0.23 14.95
CA ARG A 118 0.39 0.26 13.76
C ARG A 118 -0.11 1.63 13.36
N ALA A 119 0.72 2.38 12.64
CA ALA A 119 0.36 3.67 12.10
C ALA A 119 0.50 3.69 10.57
N VAL A 120 -0.35 4.47 9.91
CA VAL A 120 -0.30 4.69 8.46
C VAL A 120 -0.20 6.18 8.19
N VAL A 121 0.74 6.55 7.33
CA VAL A 121 0.79 7.87 6.71
C VAL A 121 0.46 7.68 5.24
N MET A 122 -0.62 8.32 4.78
CA MET A 122 -1.09 8.25 3.41
C MET A 122 -0.97 9.62 2.74
N VAL A 123 -0.38 9.66 1.56
CA VAL A 123 -0.39 10.81 0.67
C VAL A 123 -1.29 10.49 -0.51
N SER A 124 -2.24 11.36 -0.80
CA SER A 124 -3.14 11.22 -1.94
C SER A 124 -3.60 12.59 -2.44
N SER A 125 -3.73 12.73 -3.74
CA SER A 125 -4.37 13.86 -4.39
C SER A 125 -5.90 13.73 -4.44
N HIS A 126 -6.44 12.56 -4.07
CA HIS A 126 -7.87 12.27 -4.10
C HIS A 126 -8.51 12.51 -2.73
N LEU A 127 -8.96 13.73 -2.48
CA LEU A 127 -9.51 14.17 -1.20
C LEU A 127 -10.61 13.26 -0.60
N PRO A 128 -11.60 12.75 -1.36
CA PRO A 128 -12.59 11.83 -0.81
C PRO A 128 -12.00 10.55 -0.21
N GLU A 129 -10.87 10.09 -0.74
CA GLU A 129 -10.13 8.94 -0.22
C GLU A 129 -9.60 9.21 1.19
N LEU A 130 -8.93 10.34 1.37
CA LEU A 130 -8.37 10.73 2.67
C LEU A 130 -9.47 10.97 3.72
N LEU A 131 -10.54 11.65 3.33
CA LEU A 131 -11.68 11.92 4.23
C LEU A 131 -12.42 10.63 4.65
N GLY A 132 -12.41 9.61 3.80
CA GLY A 132 -13.09 8.33 4.08
C GLY A 132 -12.25 7.29 4.82
N THR A 133 -10.91 7.48 4.91
CA THR A 133 -10.02 6.45 5.43
C THR A 133 -9.08 6.90 6.54
N CYS A 134 -8.85 8.20 6.70
CA CYS A 134 -7.90 8.72 7.67
C CYS A 134 -8.60 9.30 8.90
N ASP A 135 -7.96 9.22 10.07
CA ASP A 135 -8.42 9.86 11.31
C ASP A 135 -8.06 11.34 11.33
N ARG A 136 -6.91 11.68 10.75
CA ARG A 136 -6.36 13.04 10.70
C ARG A 136 -5.87 13.36 9.30
N ILE A 137 -5.95 14.64 8.92
CA ILE A 137 -5.52 15.14 7.64
C ILE A 137 -4.68 16.41 7.80
N ALA A 138 -3.69 16.57 6.94
CA ALA A 138 -2.89 17.78 6.80
C ALA A 138 -2.72 18.12 5.33
N VAL A 139 -2.65 19.38 4.98
CA VAL A 139 -2.45 19.86 3.62
C VAL A 139 -0.96 20.14 3.39
N MET A 140 -0.42 19.61 2.32
CA MET A 140 0.93 19.91 1.83
C MET A 140 0.84 21.00 0.76
N GLY A 141 1.48 22.13 1.01
CA GLY A 141 1.62 23.21 0.04
C GLY A 141 3.09 23.58 -0.20
N ARG A 142 3.33 24.62 -1.01
CA ARG A 142 4.71 25.08 -1.32
C ARG A 142 5.50 25.54 -0.09
N ARG A 143 4.82 25.98 0.95
CA ARG A 143 5.42 26.44 2.21
C ARG A 143 5.67 25.32 3.21
N GLY A 144 5.36 24.07 2.84
CA GLY A 144 5.51 22.90 3.69
C GLY A 144 4.19 22.26 4.10
N LEU A 145 4.27 21.39 5.11
CA LEU A 145 3.12 20.66 5.65
C LEU A 145 2.40 21.52 6.69
N GLY A 146 1.08 21.70 6.49
CA GLY A 146 0.20 22.35 7.44
C GLY A 146 -0.06 21.49 8.69
N PRO A 147 -0.80 22.04 9.69
CA PRO A 147 -1.13 21.30 10.90
C PRO A 147 -2.08 20.15 10.61
N ALA A 148 -1.81 18.97 11.20
CA ALA A 148 -2.71 17.84 11.12
C ALA A 148 -3.94 18.06 12.03
N ARG A 149 -5.15 17.88 11.49
CA ARG A 149 -6.44 18.06 12.16
C ARG A 149 -7.27 16.78 12.11
N PRO A 150 -8.16 16.52 13.05
CA PRO A 150 -9.14 15.47 12.95
C PRO A 150 -9.99 15.62 11.68
N VAL A 151 -10.21 14.54 10.94
CA VAL A 151 -11.08 14.58 9.74
C VAL A 151 -12.50 15.02 10.09
N ALA A 152 -13.01 14.64 11.26
CA ALA A 152 -14.33 15.04 11.75
C ALA A 152 -14.51 16.56 11.93
N GLU A 153 -13.42 17.32 12.05
CA GLU A 153 -13.40 18.79 12.19
C GLU A 153 -13.12 19.50 10.88
N THR A 154 -13.11 18.78 9.75
CA THR A 154 -12.61 19.28 8.47
C THR A 154 -13.67 19.11 7.40
N THR A 155 -13.76 20.04 6.43
CA THR A 155 -14.61 19.93 5.26
C THR A 155 -13.78 19.94 3.97
N PRO A 156 -14.28 19.39 2.85
CA PRO A 156 -13.60 19.50 1.56
C PRO A 156 -13.24 20.93 1.17
N GLU A 157 -14.15 21.89 1.46
CA GLU A 157 -13.99 23.29 1.11
C GLU A 157 -12.84 23.92 1.91
N THR A 158 -12.73 23.63 3.22
CA THR A 158 -11.64 24.15 4.05
C THR A 158 -10.28 23.62 3.62
N LEU A 159 -10.18 22.35 3.25
CA LEU A 159 -8.95 21.73 2.76
C LEU A 159 -8.54 22.29 1.39
N MET A 160 -9.49 22.48 0.49
CA MET A 160 -9.24 23.08 -0.83
C MET A 160 -8.80 24.54 -0.70
N ALA A 161 -9.41 25.32 0.19
CA ALA A 161 -9.02 26.71 0.47
C ALA A 161 -7.57 26.76 1.00
N GLU A 162 -7.23 25.85 1.92
CA GLU A 162 -5.86 25.77 2.48
C GLU A 162 -4.85 25.38 1.40
N ALA A 163 -5.16 24.39 0.55
CA ALA A 163 -4.30 23.98 -0.54
C ALA A 163 -4.01 25.12 -1.52
N THR A 164 -5.02 25.93 -1.83
CA THR A 164 -4.87 27.09 -2.74
C THR A 164 -4.18 28.27 -2.08
N ALA A 165 -4.36 28.51 -0.79
CA ALA A 165 -3.69 29.58 -0.05
C ALA A 165 -2.18 29.33 0.12
N HIS A 166 -1.74 28.09 0.02
CA HIS A 166 -0.35 27.66 0.11
C HIS A 166 0.31 27.39 -1.26
N SER A 167 -0.41 27.72 -2.36
CA SER A 167 0.06 27.57 -3.77
C SER A 167 0.95 28.74 -4.27
#